data_9fbfca467ea15be6bc6192c1f5281ee7
#
_entry.id   9fbfca467ea15be6bc6192c1f5281ee7
#
_cell.length_a   1.000
_cell.length_b   1.000
_cell.length_c   1.000
_cell.angle_alpha   90.00
_cell.angle_beta   90.00
_cell.angle_gamma   90.00
#
_symmetry.space_group_name_H-M   'P 1'
#
loop_
_entity.id
_entity.type
_entity.pdbx_description
1 polymer ?
#
loop_
_entity_poly.entity_id
_entity_poly.type
_entity_poly.pdbx_seq_one_letter_code
_entity_poly.pdbx_strand_id
1 'polypeptide(L)'
;MGSQQEQAQKTDHFTYVSDSALSTTNAGTNEGSASNAQVIAGRLYPGTYVLGPKGQLIPNTDLAETSVLPASEPQVVYRINPEAKYSDGQPVTCDSFLLAVTAGKHPQLFDAHLPMMEQISRVECPAGTRTATVTFKPGFGERWRQLFGPGVLLPTHAVAAKLGMSLEELNTTLKSGDEAMLEPIAQVWREGFNLASFDPQLQVSYGPFKVVSVGEQGEVVLERNDFFNGGAAPLSHVEMWPRTADLKALRESGDLRVVDTESAVDLSWLDRDNPENPFAVELISGILTEQLVLGSSGLFYDEEARRQFAACVDQPTVAAESSRISGVEVEPLFARTVRSGDPAVAQMGDIIEPHRHTNMDYARGLAGQTVRIGYEAPDARKAAMVEAIRVSCEQAGITVVDVSEQAHTFGDLSRTYISEWGYETYAEGSADAILQAIDPMAEFPEIATPSTNLEAARNAERDSWQRVNTIPLAAQPRVYVTHRAVGNVVSNTDLSGIGWNMGRWRDATESE
;
A
#
# COMPACT_ATOMS: atom_id res chain seq x y z
N MET A 1 34.38 27.45 -42.25
CA MET A 1 33.33 27.82 -41.31
C MET A 1 32.39 26.64 -41.22
N GLY A 2 32.70 25.74 -40.34
CA GLY A 2 31.91 24.53 -40.11
C GLY A 2 30.86 24.82 -39.05
N SER A 3 29.60 24.64 -39.41
CA SER A 3 28.48 24.62 -38.46
C SER A 3 28.58 23.38 -37.60
N GLN A 4 28.92 23.57 -36.33
CA GLN A 4 28.67 22.56 -35.32
C GLN A 4 27.15 22.51 -35.14
N GLN A 5 26.55 21.48 -35.69
CA GLN A 5 25.23 21.05 -35.25
C GLN A 5 25.40 20.51 -33.83
N GLU A 6 24.89 21.25 -32.85
CA GLU A 6 24.58 20.70 -31.55
C GLU A 6 23.65 19.51 -31.76
N GLN A 7 24.19 18.30 -31.64
CA GLN A 7 23.40 17.14 -31.41
C GLN A 7 22.75 17.35 -30.04
N ALA A 8 21.46 17.67 -30.06
CA ALA A 8 20.65 17.61 -28.87
C ALA A 8 20.84 16.19 -28.27
N GLN A 9 21.44 16.13 -27.09
CA GLN A 9 21.46 14.92 -26.32
C GLN A 9 20.00 14.44 -26.20
N LYS A 10 19.67 13.31 -26.84
CA LYS A 10 18.44 12.58 -26.55
C LYS A 10 18.50 12.24 -25.08
N THR A 11 17.77 12.99 -24.27
CA THR A 11 17.54 12.65 -22.88
C THR A 11 16.63 11.43 -22.91
N ASP A 12 17.09 10.32 -22.35
CA ASP A 12 16.32 9.07 -22.20
C ASP A 12 15.17 9.34 -21.23
N HIS A 13 14.02 9.74 -21.76
CA HIS A 13 12.83 10.03 -20.97
C HIS A 13 11.85 8.87 -21.07
N PHE A 14 11.75 8.10 -20.01
CA PHE A 14 10.74 7.09 -19.84
C PHE A 14 9.76 7.56 -18.77
N THR A 15 8.55 7.91 -19.17
CA THR A 15 7.52 8.43 -18.25
C THR A 15 6.53 7.31 -17.85
N TYR A 16 6.44 7.09 -16.56
CA TYR A 16 5.48 6.20 -15.94
C TYR A 16 4.57 7.01 -15.02
N VAL A 17 3.27 7.07 -15.35
CA VAL A 17 2.27 7.71 -14.49
C VAL A 17 1.66 6.65 -13.60
N SER A 18 1.82 6.83 -12.30
CA SER A 18 1.29 5.91 -11.29
C SER A 18 -0.05 6.38 -10.74
N ASP A 19 -0.77 5.47 -10.10
CA ASP A 19 -2.01 5.78 -9.37
C ASP A 19 -1.74 6.16 -7.90
N SER A 20 -0.56 6.66 -7.61
CA SER A 20 -0.16 7.12 -6.27
C SER A 20 -0.03 8.63 -6.22
N ALA A 21 -0.30 9.21 -5.07
CA ALA A 21 0.01 10.61 -4.80
C ALA A 21 1.53 10.86 -4.73
N LEU A 22 2.37 9.84 -4.65
CA LEU A 22 3.82 9.91 -4.49
C LEU A 22 4.24 10.83 -3.34
N SER A 23 3.60 10.69 -2.20
CA SER A 23 3.87 11.53 -1.01
C SER A 23 5.12 11.08 -0.26
N THR A 24 5.34 9.78 -0.16
CA THR A 24 6.42 9.19 0.64
C THR A 24 6.93 7.90 0.02
N THR A 25 8.18 7.57 0.31
CA THR A 25 8.77 6.25 -0.02
C THR A 25 8.69 5.26 1.14
N ASN A 26 8.16 5.67 2.30
CA ASN A 26 7.93 4.78 3.43
C ASN A 26 6.51 4.18 3.36
N ALA A 27 6.41 2.95 2.88
CA ALA A 27 5.12 2.26 2.76
C ALA A 27 4.53 1.82 4.11
N GLY A 28 5.30 1.87 5.18
CA GLY A 28 4.86 1.47 6.52
C GLY A 28 4.12 2.56 7.31
N THR A 29 4.08 3.79 6.82
CA THR A 29 3.31 4.87 7.48
C THR A 29 1.83 4.81 7.10
N ASN A 30 0.98 5.46 7.90
CA ASN A 30 -0.42 5.68 7.53
C ASN A 30 -0.53 6.45 6.20
N GLU A 31 0.31 7.45 5.98
CA GLU A 31 0.37 8.17 4.69
C GLU A 31 0.82 7.25 3.55
N GLY A 32 1.82 6.41 3.77
CA GLY A 32 2.29 5.43 2.79
C GLY A 32 1.22 4.40 2.42
N SER A 33 0.38 4.02 3.36
CA SER A 33 -0.77 3.15 3.12
C SER A 33 -1.83 3.87 2.28
N ALA A 34 -2.23 5.08 2.68
CA ALA A 34 -3.26 5.86 2.00
C ALA A 34 -2.88 6.24 0.57
N SER A 35 -1.65 6.66 0.34
CA SER A 35 -1.13 7.06 -0.97
C SER A 35 -0.66 5.88 -1.82
N ASN A 36 -0.73 4.66 -1.30
CA ASN A 36 -0.15 3.46 -1.91
C ASN A 36 1.32 3.65 -2.32
N ALA A 37 2.16 3.93 -1.35
CA ALA A 37 3.60 4.15 -1.57
C ALA A 37 4.31 2.92 -2.16
N GLN A 38 3.74 1.71 -2.10
CA GLN A 38 4.36 0.50 -2.65
C GLN A 38 4.64 0.61 -4.14
N VAL A 39 3.90 1.42 -4.89
CA VAL A 39 4.12 1.57 -6.35
C VAL A 39 5.48 2.18 -6.67
N ILE A 40 6.02 3.02 -5.80
CA ILE A 40 7.38 3.55 -5.92
C ILE A 40 8.34 2.84 -4.97
N ALA A 41 7.95 2.64 -3.72
CA ALA A 41 8.82 2.07 -2.69
C ALA A 41 9.27 0.65 -3.03
N GLY A 42 8.45 -0.14 -3.73
CA GLY A 42 8.82 -1.47 -4.18
C GLY A 42 9.98 -1.50 -5.17
N ARG A 43 10.25 -0.39 -5.87
CA ARG A 43 11.39 -0.24 -6.80
C ARG A 43 12.67 0.14 -6.06
N LEU A 44 12.51 0.73 -4.87
CA LEU A 44 13.58 1.23 -4.02
C LEU A 44 13.93 0.24 -2.90
N TYR A 45 12.90 -0.30 -2.28
CA TYR A 45 12.98 -1.19 -1.12
C TYR A 45 12.13 -2.45 -1.36
N PRO A 46 12.59 -3.38 -2.23
CA PRO A 46 11.85 -4.61 -2.48
C PRO A 46 11.67 -5.44 -1.21
N GLY A 47 10.55 -6.14 -1.11
CA GLY A 47 10.30 -7.04 0.02
C GLY A 47 11.15 -8.31 -0.01
N THR A 48 11.10 -9.06 1.08
CA THR A 48 11.72 -10.39 1.16
C THR A 48 11.01 -11.41 0.26
N TYR A 49 9.74 -11.15 -0.02
CA TYR A 49 8.93 -11.82 -1.04
C TYR A 49 8.26 -10.78 -1.92
N VAL A 50 8.11 -11.13 -3.19
CA VAL A 50 7.40 -10.32 -4.18
C VAL A 50 6.07 -11.00 -4.49
N LEU A 51 4.98 -10.24 -4.46
CA LEU A 51 3.67 -10.73 -4.84
C LEU A 51 3.54 -10.68 -6.37
N GLY A 52 3.46 -11.86 -6.98
CA GLY A 52 3.32 -12.01 -8.42
C GLY A 52 1.88 -11.76 -8.91
N PRO A 53 1.66 -11.70 -10.23
CA PRO A 53 0.38 -11.29 -10.84
C PRO A 53 -0.79 -12.25 -10.57
N LYS A 54 -0.50 -13.47 -10.13
CA LYS A 54 -1.52 -14.47 -9.76
C LYS A 54 -1.61 -14.69 -8.25
N GLY A 55 -1.09 -13.77 -7.45
CA GLY A 55 -1.08 -13.85 -6.00
C GLY A 55 -0.01 -14.76 -5.41
N GLN A 56 0.89 -15.31 -6.24
CA GLN A 56 2.02 -16.11 -5.76
C GLN A 56 3.05 -15.26 -5.03
N LEU A 57 3.60 -15.81 -3.95
CA LEU A 57 4.67 -15.17 -3.20
C LEU A 57 6.02 -15.71 -3.71
N ILE A 58 6.79 -14.84 -4.37
CA ILE A 58 8.08 -15.17 -5.00
C ILE A 58 9.21 -14.76 -4.07
N PRO A 59 10.08 -15.70 -3.64
CA PRO A 59 11.22 -15.35 -2.80
C PRO A 59 12.16 -14.36 -3.50
N ASN A 60 12.58 -13.32 -2.78
CA ASN A 60 13.57 -12.36 -3.24
C ASN A 60 14.96 -12.72 -2.65
N THR A 61 15.63 -13.66 -3.27
CA THR A 61 16.94 -14.14 -2.80
C THR A 61 18.09 -13.16 -3.05
N ASP A 62 17.89 -12.15 -3.88
CA ASP A 62 18.83 -11.03 -4.00
C ASP A 62 18.93 -10.25 -2.68
N LEU A 63 17.86 -10.23 -1.90
CA LEU A 63 17.83 -9.59 -0.59
C LEU A 63 18.18 -10.55 0.54
N ALA A 64 17.47 -11.66 0.65
CA ALA A 64 17.64 -12.59 1.76
C ALA A 64 17.14 -14.00 1.45
N GLU A 65 17.71 -14.97 2.12
CA GLU A 65 17.18 -16.33 2.24
C GLU A 65 16.44 -16.47 3.56
N THR A 66 15.35 -17.20 3.57
CA THR A 66 14.50 -17.40 4.74
C THR A 66 14.41 -18.86 5.12
N SER A 67 14.38 -19.14 6.42
CA SER A 67 14.15 -20.47 6.97
C SER A 67 13.12 -20.38 8.10
N VAL A 68 12.15 -21.29 8.10
CA VAL A 68 11.17 -21.39 9.18
C VAL A 68 11.58 -22.50 10.13
N LEU A 69 11.66 -22.18 11.40
CA LEU A 69 11.84 -23.15 12.48
C LEU A 69 10.48 -23.39 13.13
N PRO A 70 9.81 -24.52 12.84
CA PRO A 70 8.52 -24.83 13.39
C PRO A 70 8.64 -25.14 14.89
N ALA A 71 7.83 -24.43 15.70
CA ALA A 71 7.74 -24.59 17.13
C ALA A 71 6.38 -24.08 17.59
N SER A 72 6.07 -24.22 18.89
CA SER A 72 4.88 -23.58 19.48
C SER A 72 4.91 -22.04 19.32
N GLU A 73 6.10 -21.47 19.35
CA GLU A 73 6.40 -20.09 18.94
C GLU A 73 7.18 -20.12 17.63
N PRO A 74 6.52 -19.94 16.47
CA PRO A 74 7.21 -20.01 15.18
C PRO A 74 8.31 -18.98 15.07
N GLN A 75 9.45 -19.39 14.48
CA GLN A 75 10.56 -18.51 14.20
C GLN A 75 10.86 -18.48 12.70
N VAL A 76 11.17 -17.31 12.20
CA VAL A 76 11.65 -17.10 10.84
C VAL A 76 13.04 -16.49 10.91
N VAL A 77 14.00 -17.14 10.29
CA VAL A 77 15.37 -16.66 10.19
C VAL A 77 15.58 -16.06 8.80
N TYR A 78 15.95 -14.78 8.78
CA TYR A 78 16.30 -14.04 7.56
C TYR A 78 17.82 -13.92 7.49
N ARG A 79 18.41 -14.52 6.45
CA ARG A 79 19.84 -14.39 6.15
C ARG A 79 19.99 -13.44 4.98
N ILE A 80 20.43 -12.23 5.27
CA ILE A 80 20.59 -11.19 4.26
C ILE A 80 21.76 -11.58 3.33
N ASN A 81 21.51 -11.44 2.03
CA ASN A 81 22.54 -11.70 1.02
C ASN A 81 23.75 -10.77 1.28
N PRO A 82 24.99 -11.32 1.39
CA PRO A 82 26.18 -10.51 1.63
C PRO A 82 26.45 -9.45 0.57
N GLU A 83 25.91 -9.63 -0.64
CA GLU A 83 26.04 -8.68 -1.75
C GLU A 83 24.99 -7.57 -1.75
N ALA A 84 23.97 -7.69 -0.90
CA ALA A 84 22.91 -6.67 -0.82
C ALA A 84 23.44 -5.38 -0.17
N LYS A 85 23.38 -4.29 -0.94
CA LYS A 85 23.88 -2.97 -0.53
C LYS A 85 22.88 -1.87 -0.86
N TYR A 86 22.88 -0.86 -0.03
CA TYR A 86 22.22 0.41 -0.37
C TYR A 86 22.99 1.20 -1.42
N SER A 87 22.33 2.17 -2.03
CA SER A 87 22.89 3.00 -3.10
C SER A 87 24.04 3.91 -2.68
N ASP A 88 24.31 4.02 -1.39
CA ASP A 88 25.50 4.66 -0.82
C ASP A 88 26.66 3.67 -0.57
N GLY A 89 26.50 2.41 -0.97
CA GLY A 89 27.49 1.36 -0.82
C GLY A 89 27.49 0.66 0.54
N GLN A 90 26.65 1.09 1.48
CA GLN A 90 26.56 0.45 2.80
C GLN A 90 25.75 -0.84 2.73
N PRO A 91 26.13 -1.88 3.50
CA PRO A 91 25.43 -3.15 3.47
C PRO A 91 24.02 -3.05 4.04
N VAL A 92 23.11 -3.87 3.53
CA VAL A 92 21.83 -4.13 4.17
C VAL A 92 22.09 -5.02 5.39
N THR A 93 21.60 -4.60 6.55
CA THR A 93 21.80 -5.31 7.82
C THR A 93 20.47 -5.66 8.48
N CYS A 94 20.50 -6.52 9.49
CA CYS A 94 19.30 -6.91 10.24
C CYS A 94 18.61 -5.71 10.93
N ASP A 95 19.33 -4.61 11.12
CA ASP A 95 18.80 -3.40 11.76
C ASP A 95 17.61 -2.82 11.01
N SER A 96 17.53 -2.98 9.69
CA SER A 96 16.36 -2.58 8.91
C SER A 96 15.10 -3.37 9.28
N PHE A 97 15.26 -4.66 9.58
CA PHE A 97 14.18 -5.51 10.08
C PHE A 97 13.75 -5.10 11.49
N LEU A 98 14.71 -4.83 12.36
CA LEU A 98 14.44 -4.37 13.71
C LEU A 98 13.70 -3.03 13.72
N LEU A 99 14.11 -2.07 12.88
CA LEU A 99 13.43 -0.78 12.74
C LEU A 99 11.96 -0.95 12.33
N ALA A 100 11.70 -1.77 11.31
CA ALA A 100 10.35 -2.02 10.83
C ALA A 100 9.45 -2.63 11.91
N VAL A 101 9.94 -3.63 12.63
CA VAL A 101 9.20 -4.27 13.73
C VAL A 101 8.95 -3.28 14.86
N THR A 102 9.94 -2.49 15.23
CA THR A 102 9.81 -1.48 16.28
C THR A 102 8.75 -0.44 15.91
N ALA A 103 8.77 0.07 14.68
CA ALA A 103 7.76 1.00 14.18
C ALA A 103 6.34 0.41 14.26
N GLY A 104 6.18 -0.83 13.82
CA GLY A 104 4.88 -1.51 13.85
C GLY A 104 4.37 -1.84 15.25
N LYS A 105 5.27 -2.00 16.22
CA LYS A 105 4.93 -2.21 17.64
C LYS A 105 4.62 -0.93 18.41
N HIS A 106 4.99 0.21 17.87
CA HIS A 106 4.70 1.54 18.43
C HIS A 106 3.95 2.39 17.40
N PRO A 107 2.78 1.93 16.90
CA PRO A 107 2.12 2.53 15.75
C PRO A 107 1.66 3.96 15.99
N GLN A 108 1.34 4.34 17.24
CA GLN A 108 0.94 5.71 17.54
C GLN A 108 2.13 6.67 17.46
N LEU A 109 3.28 6.26 18.00
CA LEU A 109 4.50 7.06 18.01
C LEU A 109 5.07 7.25 16.60
N PHE A 110 5.10 6.18 15.80
CA PHE A 110 5.65 6.16 14.45
C PHE A 110 4.65 6.57 13.37
N ASP A 111 3.38 6.78 13.70
CA ASP A 111 2.30 6.93 12.71
C ASP A 111 2.33 5.78 11.69
N ALA A 112 2.50 4.57 12.19
CA ALA A 112 2.70 3.37 11.40
C ALA A 112 1.41 2.62 11.13
N HIS A 113 1.35 1.99 9.94
CA HIS A 113 0.35 0.99 9.59
C HIS A 113 1.06 -0.28 9.12
N LEU A 114 1.41 -1.12 10.06
CA LEU A 114 2.09 -2.40 9.86
C LEU A 114 1.40 -3.48 10.70
N PRO A 115 0.20 -3.93 10.29
CA PRO A 115 -0.65 -4.76 11.15
C PRO A 115 -0.03 -6.11 11.52
N MET A 116 0.87 -6.65 10.69
CA MET A 116 1.52 -7.93 10.97
C MET A 116 2.52 -7.87 12.14
N MET A 117 3.05 -6.69 12.45
CA MET A 117 4.11 -6.57 13.48
C MET A 117 3.62 -6.87 14.89
N GLU A 118 2.32 -6.75 15.15
CA GLU A 118 1.72 -7.10 16.44
C GLU A 118 1.79 -8.61 16.76
N GLN A 119 1.95 -9.44 15.74
CA GLN A 119 2.09 -10.89 15.91
C GLN A 119 3.50 -11.31 16.36
N ILE A 120 4.46 -10.39 16.35
CA ILE A 120 5.85 -10.66 16.68
C ILE A 120 6.07 -10.47 18.19
N SER A 121 6.66 -11.48 18.83
CA SER A 121 7.07 -11.38 20.24
C SER A 121 8.43 -10.72 20.39
N ARG A 122 9.41 -11.06 19.55
CA ARG A 122 10.77 -10.51 19.59
C ARG A 122 11.51 -10.65 18.25
N VAL A 123 12.52 -9.81 18.11
CA VAL A 123 13.49 -9.88 17.00
C VAL A 123 14.89 -9.98 17.59
N GLU A 124 15.67 -10.95 17.13
CA GLU A 124 17.09 -11.07 17.44
C GLU A 124 17.89 -10.48 16.28
N CYS A 125 18.62 -9.42 16.56
CA CYS A 125 19.43 -8.69 15.60
C CYS A 125 20.61 -8.03 16.33
N PRO A 126 21.76 -8.67 16.42
CA PRO A 126 22.99 -8.00 16.83
C PRO A 126 23.33 -6.90 15.81
N ALA A 127 23.64 -5.70 16.29
CA ALA A 127 23.85 -4.53 15.44
C ALA A 127 24.84 -4.79 14.30
N GLY A 128 24.45 -4.40 13.08
CA GLY A 128 25.30 -4.51 11.90
C GLY A 128 25.45 -5.91 11.33
N THR A 129 24.77 -6.91 11.85
CA THR A 129 24.85 -8.30 11.34
C THR A 129 23.86 -8.53 10.22
N ARG A 130 24.01 -9.68 9.52
CA ARG A 130 23.18 -10.07 8.37
C ARG A 130 22.16 -11.15 8.69
N THR A 131 21.89 -11.37 9.97
CA THR A 131 20.89 -12.37 10.37
C THR A 131 19.88 -11.71 11.30
N ALA A 132 18.61 -11.75 10.91
CA ALA A 132 17.48 -11.38 11.76
C ALA A 132 16.66 -12.64 12.06
N THR A 133 16.37 -12.88 13.33
CA THR A 133 15.47 -13.95 13.76
C THR A 133 14.21 -13.34 14.36
N VAL A 134 13.09 -13.59 13.72
CA VAL A 134 11.78 -13.10 14.15
C VAL A 134 11.03 -14.24 14.81
N THR A 135 10.61 -14.03 16.06
CA THR A 135 9.78 -14.99 16.80
C THR A 135 8.36 -14.45 16.91
N PHE A 136 7.42 -15.27 16.47
CA PHE A 136 5.99 -14.95 16.58
C PHE A 136 5.42 -15.38 17.93
N LYS A 137 4.33 -14.73 18.33
CA LYS A 137 3.52 -15.16 19.46
C LYS A 137 2.90 -16.53 19.17
N PRO A 138 2.63 -17.34 20.21
CA PRO A 138 2.00 -18.66 20.00
C PRO A 138 0.73 -18.59 19.17
N GLY A 139 0.61 -19.43 18.15
CA GLY A 139 -0.54 -19.50 17.26
C GLY A 139 -0.60 -18.45 16.14
N PHE A 140 0.41 -17.59 16.04
CA PHE A 140 0.51 -16.57 14.99
C PHE A 140 1.63 -16.87 13.99
N GLY A 141 1.70 -16.08 12.92
CA GLY A 141 2.78 -16.15 11.95
C GLY A 141 2.48 -16.99 10.70
N GLU A 142 1.23 -17.41 10.47
CA GLU A 142 0.87 -18.18 9.27
C GLU A 142 1.24 -17.44 7.97
N ARG A 143 1.05 -16.12 7.94
CA ARG A 143 1.32 -15.26 6.78
C ARG A 143 2.68 -14.57 6.83
N TRP A 144 3.68 -15.19 7.45
CA TRP A 144 5.00 -14.61 7.67
C TRP A 144 5.71 -14.13 6.40
N ARG A 145 5.39 -14.73 5.23
CA ARG A 145 5.99 -14.34 3.95
C ARG A 145 5.63 -12.90 3.53
N GLN A 146 4.57 -12.35 4.08
CA GLN A 146 4.15 -10.98 3.80
C GLN A 146 4.69 -9.95 4.81
N LEU A 147 5.45 -10.39 5.81
CA LEU A 147 5.86 -9.58 6.95
C LEU A 147 6.69 -8.35 6.56
N PHE A 148 7.68 -8.54 5.69
CA PHE A 148 8.56 -7.48 5.20
C PHE A 148 8.32 -7.27 3.71
N GLY A 149 7.19 -6.66 3.41
CA GLY A 149 6.78 -6.39 2.03
C GLY A 149 7.51 -5.19 1.41
N PRO A 150 7.14 -4.84 0.18
CA PRO A 150 7.74 -3.70 -0.52
C PRO A 150 7.61 -2.41 0.26
N GLY A 151 8.70 -1.64 0.39
CA GLY A 151 8.72 -0.35 1.04
C GLY A 151 8.75 -0.37 2.58
N VAL A 152 8.97 -1.54 3.20
CA VAL A 152 8.97 -1.70 4.66
C VAL A 152 10.37 -1.65 5.26
N LEU A 153 11.38 -2.22 4.59
CA LEU A 153 12.77 -2.21 5.06
C LEU A 153 13.48 -0.93 4.62
N LEU A 154 13.79 -0.06 5.57
CA LEU A 154 14.38 1.25 5.33
C LEU A 154 15.85 1.30 5.77
N PRO A 155 16.63 2.28 5.25
CA PRO A 155 18.08 2.39 5.53
C PRO A 155 18.36 2.88 6.94
N THR A 156 18.46 1.95 7.87
CA THR A 156 18.63 2.25 9.30
C THR A 156 19.94 2.97 9.59
N HIS A 157 21.02 2.65 8.87
CA HIS A 157 22.31 3.35 8.99
C HIS A 157 22.20 4.83 8.62
N ALA A 158 21.39 5.15 7.60
CA ALA A 158 21.16 6.53 7.18
C ALA A 158 20.29 7.29 8.19
N VAL A 159 19.32 6.62 8.82
CA VAL A 159 18.55 7.18 9.93
C VAL A 159 19.46 7.50 11.10
N ALA A 160 20.36 6.58 11.46
CA ALA A 160 21.35 6.79 12.50
C ALA A 160 22.24 8.01 12.21
N ALA A 161 22.78 8.08 11.00
CA ALA A 161 23.63 9.22 10.57
C ALA A 161 22.87 10.55 10.66
N LYS A 162 21.62 10.60 10.26
CA LYS A 162 20.75 11.77 10.37
C LYS A 162 20.60 12.27 11.81
N LEU A 163 20.62 11.35 12.78
CA LEU A 163 20.49 11.63 14.21
C LEU A 163 21.83 11.79 14.93
N GLY A 164 22.96 11.67 14.21
CA GLY A 164 24.28 11.70 14.81
C GLY A 164 24.56 10.50 15.73
N MET A 165 23.89 9.38 15.48
CA MET A 165 24.05 8.11 16.22
C MET A 165 24.86 7.11 15.43
N SER A 166 25.59 6.23 16.13
CA SER A 166 26.11 5.02 15.52
C SER A 166 24.96 4.02 15.29
N LEU A 167 25.17 3.07 14.39
CA LEU A 167 24.19 2.00 14.14
C LEU A 167 23.96 1.17 15.41
N GLU A 168 25.01 0.93 16.21
CA GLU A 168 24.93 0.21 17.48
C GLU A 168 24.07 0.98 18.53
N GLU A 169 24.26 2.28 18.64
CA GLU A 169 23.44 3.14 19.52
C GLU A 169 21.97 3.10 19.08
N LEU A 170 21.71 3.21 17.79
CA LEU A 170 20.35 3.12 17.26
C LEU A 170 19.72 1.76 17.55
N ASN A 171 20.45 0.67 17.30
CA ASN A 171 20.00 -0.69 17.57
C ASN A 171 19.62 -0.86 19.06
N THR A 172 20.45 -0.40 19.97
CA THR A 172 20.19 -0.44 21.40
C THR A 172 18.92 0.34 21.76
N THR A 173 18.75 1.53 21.19
CA THR A 173 17.56 2.36 21.40
C THR A 173 16.29 1.68 20.89
N LEU A 174 16.34 1.07 19.70
CA LEU A 174 15.20 0.32 19.15
C LEU A 174 14.77 -0.84 20.06
N LYS A 175 15.73 -1.52 20.71
CA LYS A 175 15.45 -2.61 21.64
C LYS A 175 14.94 -2.16 23.00
N SER A 176 15.12 -0.88 23.37
CA SER A 176 14.74 -0.36 24.68
C SER A 176 13.25 -0.37 24.94
N GLY A 177 12.41 -0.22 23.90
CA GLY A 177 10.97 -0.06 24.03
C GLY A 177 10.54 1.23 24.74
N ASP A 178 11.46 2.14 25.01
CA ASP A 178 11.19 3.41 25.65
C ASP A 178 10.76 4.46 24.61
N GLU A 179 9.49 4.83 24.62
CA GLU A 179 8.93 5.77 23.64
C GLU A 179 9.57 7.15 23.68
N ALA A 180 10.02 7.62 24.85
CA ALA A 180 10.73 8.90 24.93
C ALA A 180 12.09 8.84 24.20
N MET A 181 12.80 7.72 24.29
CA MET A 181 14.06 7.49 23.58
C MET A 181 13.83 7.23 22.09
N LEU A 182 12.71 6.61 21.73
CA LEU A 182 12.36 6.30 20.36
C LEU A 182 11.85 7.51 19.56
N GLU A 183 11.37 8.57 20.21
CA GLU A 183 10.75 9.71 19.53
C GLU A 183 11.61 10.35 18.42
N PRO A 184 12.92 10.62 18.61
CA PRO A 184 13.75 11.17 17.54
C PRO A 184 13.84 10.24 16.32
N ILE A 185 13.92 8.93 16.57
CA ILE A 185 13.93 7.91 15.49
C ILE A 185 12.57 7.88 14.81
N ALA A 186 11.49 7.89 15.57
CA ALA A 186 10.13 7.90 15.05
C ALA A 186 9.87 9.11 14.15
N GLN A 187 10.36 10.28 14.50
CA GLN A 187 10.22 11.49 13.70
C GLN A 187 10.90 11.34 12.32
N VAL A 188 12.13 10.85 12.29
CA VAL A 188 12.85 10.61 11.02
C VAL A 188 12.13 9.54 10.18
N TRP A 189 11.63 8.50 10.83
CA TRP A 189 10.91 7.41 10.14
C TRP A 189 9.59 7.91 9.54
N ARG A 190 8.81 8.73 10.27
CA ARG A 190 7.54 9.30 9.78
C ARG A 190 7.73 10.29 8.65
N GLU A 191 8.71 11.19 8.77
CA GLU A 191 8.80 12.42 7.96
C GLU A 191 9.98 12.41 6.99
N GLY A 192 11.04 11.69 7.32
CA GLY A 192 12.30 11.72 6.58
C GLY A 192 12.22 11.12 5.18
N PHE A 193 11.18 10.35 4.89
CA PHE A 193 10.99 9.69 3.60
C PHE A 193 9.93 10.37 2.73
N ASN A 194 9.47 11.55 3.12
CA ASN A 194 8.57 12.37 2.32
C ASN A 194 9.28 12.88 1.06
N LEU A 195 8.63 12.71 -0.09
CA LEU A 195 9.22 13.09 -1.38
C LEU A 195 9.26 14.61 -1.59
N ALA A 196 8.33 15.36 -1.00
CA ALA A 196 8.33 16.82 -1.06
C ALA A 196 9.56 17.45 -0.36
N SER A 197 10.17 16.73 0.58
CA SER A 197 11.39 17.12 1.29
C SER A 197 12.49 16.08 1.10
N PHE A 198 12.71 15.68 -0.15
CA PHE A 198 13.66 14.62 -0.50
C PHE A 198 15.07 14.94 0.03
N ASP A 199 15.63 13.99 0.79
CA ASP A 199 16.98 14.01 1.31
C ASP A 199 17.78 12.84 0.70
N PRO A 200 18.69 13.12 -0.24
CA PRO A 200 19.43 12.07 -0.94
C PRO A 200 20.38 11.27 -0.04
N GLN A 201 20.78 11.82 1.11
CA GLN A 201 21.62 11.10 2.07
C GLN A 201 20.84 10.12 2.94
N LEU A 202 19.57 10.41 3.17
CA LEU A 202 18.67 9.56 3.95
C LEU A 202 17.97 8.51 3.08
N GLN A 203 17.46 8.94 1.94
CA GLN A 203 16.61 8.08 1.10
C GLN A 203 17.42 7.23 0.12
N VAL A 204 18.46 6.59 0.62
CA VAL A 204 19.23 5.58 -0.14
C VAL A 204 18.44 4.27 -0.23
N SER A 205 18.64 3.53 -1.31
CA SER A 205 17.83 2.35 -1.62
C SER A 205 18.68 1.14 -1.99
N TYR A 206 18.17 -0.06 -1.78
CA TYR A 206 18.84 -1.32 -2.11
C TYR A 206 18.16 -2.06 -3.28
N GLY A 207 17.13 -1.50 -3.85
CA GLY A 207 16.44 -2.05 -5.01
C GLY A 207 17.10 -1.70 -6.34
N PRO A 208 16.45 -2.05 -7.47
CA PRO A 208 17.00 -1.79 -8.81
C PRO A 208 17.10 -0.32 -9.18
N PHE A 209 16.39 0.56 -8.48
CA PHE A 209 16.39 2.00 -8.72
C PHE A 209 16.66 2.80 -7.45
N LYS A 210 17.07 4.04 -7.64
CA LYS A 210 17.22 5.04 -6.59
C LYS A 210 16.57 6.35 -7.01
N VAL A 211 16.10 7.13 -6.04
CA VAL A 211 15.59 8.48 -6.28
C VAL A 211 16.76 9.43 -6.48
N VAL A 212 16.70 10.26 -7.50
CA VAL A 212 17.72 11.28 -7.80
C VAL A 212 17.19 12.66 -7.48
N SER A 213 15.95 12.95 -7.87
CA SER A 213 15.34 14.26 -7.68
C SER A 213 13.82 14.16 -7.67
N VAL A 214 13.19 15.20 -7.14
CA VAL A 214 11.75 15.41 -7.16
C VAL A 214 11.48 16.77 -7.77
N GLY A 215 10.64 16.82 -8.81
CA GLY A 215 10.32 18.04 -9.52
C GLY A 215 9.18 18.82 -8.86
N GLU A 216 8.94 20.03 -9.39
CA GLU A 216 7.93 20.96 -8.86
C GLU A 216 6.49 20.45 -8.98
N GLN A 217 6.23 19.55 -9.94
CA GLN A 217 4.91 18.95 -10.15
C GLN A 217 4.75 17.62 -9.44
N GLY A 218 5.69 17.26 -8.58
CA GLY A 218 5.68 16.02 -7.81
C GLY A 218 6.24 14.81 -8.58
N GLU A 219 6.76 15.01 -9.79
CA GLU A 219 7.42 13.95 -10.54
C GLU A 219 8.73 13.54 -9.87
N VAL A 220 8.96 12.23 -9.82
CA VAL A 220 10.12 11.63 -9.17
C VAL A 220 11.02 11.01 -10.21
N VAL A 221 12.26 11.49 -10.28
CA VAL A 221 13.26 10.94 -11.19
C VAL A 221 13.99 9.81 -10.52
N LEU A 222 13.90 8.63 -11.12
CA LEU A 222 14.60 7.43 -10.71
C LEU A 222 15.73 7.12 -11.66
N GLU A 223 16.87 6.71 -11.11
CA GLU A 223 17.98 6.14 -11.87
C GLU A 223 18.22 4.70 -11.46
N ARG A 224 18.82 3.93 -12.38
CA ARG A 224 19.35 2.61 -12.07
C ARG A 224 20.29 2.69 -10.87
N ASN A 225 20.12 1.79 -9.90
CA ASN A 225 21.01 1.68 -8.75
C ASN A 225 22.19 0.76 -9.10
N ASP A 226 23.39 1.32 -9.27
CA ASP A 226 24.60 0.56 -9.62
C ASP A 226 25.07 -0.38 -8.50
N PHE A 227 24.64 -0.18 -7.27
CA PHE A 227 24.90 -1.06 -6.14
C PHE A 227 23.93 -2.22 -6.01
N PHE A 228 22.87 -2.23 -6.84
CA PHE A 228 21.92 -3.33 -6.81
C PHE A 228 22.60 -4.64 -7.24
N ASN A 229 22.49 -5.68 -6.39
CA ASN A 229 23.16 -6.96 -6.61
C ASN A 229 22.36 -7.96 -7.45
N GLY A 230 21.13 -7.65 -7.82
CA GLY A 230 20.35 -8.39 -8.80
C GLY A 230 20.77 -8.05 -10.23
N GLY A 231 20.01 -8.54 -11.21
CA GLY A 231 20.25 -8.18 -12.61
C GLY A 231 20.05 -6.68 -12.82
N ALA A 232 20.98 -6.02 -13.51
CA ALA A 232 20.88 -4.60 -13.80
C ALA A 232 19.59 -4.29 -14.56
N ALA A 233 18.87 -3.25 -14.13
CA ALA A 233 17.67 -2.80 -14.83
C ALA A 233 18.05 -2.34 -16.25
N PRO A 234 17.31 -2.78 -17.28
CA PRO A 234 17.59 -2.31 -18.65
C PRO A 234 17.36 -0.81 -18.82
N LEU A 235 16.36 -0.23 -18.11
CA LEU A 235 16.12 1.19 -18.11
C LEU A 235 17.13 1.90 -17.21
N SER A 236 17.80 2.94 -17.72
CA SER A 236 18.71 3.77 -16.94
C SER A 236 17.99 4.81 -16.09
N HIS A 237 16.88 5.33 -16.61
CA HIS A 237 16.07 6.39 -16.00
C HIS A 237 14.60 6.08 -16.13
N VAL A 238 13.82 6.41 -15.09
CA VAL A 238 12.35 6.41 -15.11
C VAL A 238 11.88 7.67 -14.41
N GLU A 239 10.99 8.41 -15.05
CA GLU A 239 10.31 9.54 -14.44
C GLU A 239 8.91 9.09 -14.02
N MET A 240 8.69 8.97 -12.72
CA MET A 240 7.39 8.60 -12.17
C MET A 240 6.56 9.84 -11.86
N TRP A 241 5.36 9.87 -12.39
CA TRP A 241 4.40 10.94 -12.16
C TRP A 241 3.30 10.51 -11.21
N PRO A 242 2.81 11.43 -10.35
CA PRO A 242 1.68 11.15 -9.48
C PRO A 242 0.37 11.04 -10.28
N ARG A 243 -0.65 10.49 -9.64
CA ARG A 243 -1.98 10.27 -10.23
C ARG A 243 -2.68 11.54 -10.72
N THR A 244 -2.23 12.70 -10.28
CA THR A 244 -2.75 14.02 -10.71
C THR A 244 -2.08 14.56 -11.96
N ALA A 245 -1.17 13.82 -12.59
CA ALA A 245 -0.47 14.25 -13.79
C ALA A 245 -1.40 14.53 -14.96
N ASP A 246 -1.04 15.52 -15.77
CA ASP A 246 -1.72 15.83 -17.04
C ASP A 246 -1.30 14.81 -18.11
N LEU A 247 -2.11 13.77 -18.30
CA LEU A 247 -1.82 12.69 -19.25
C LEU A 247 -1.74 13.17 -20.69
N LYS A 248 -2.56 14.14 -21.08
CA LYS A 248 -2.53 14.71 -22.44
C LYS A 248 -1.20 15.41 -22.71
N ALA A 249 -0.75 16.24 -21.79
CA ALA A 249 0.53 16.95 -21.92
C ALA A 249 1.70 15.97 -21.97
N LEU A 250 1.68 14.93 -21.14
CA LEU A 250 2.73 13.90 -21.13
C LEU A 250 2.71 13.05 -22.41
N ARG A 251 1.52 12.78 -22.96
CA ARG A 251 1.41 12.12 -24.26
C ARG A 251 2.01 12.95 -25.38
N GLU A 252 1.75 14.25 -25.39
CA GLU A 252 2.27 15.19 -26.38
C GLU A 252 3.79 15.35 -26.32
N SER A 253 4.39 15.15 -25.13
CA SER A 253 5.86 15.18 -24.99
C SER A 253 6.56 14.04 -25.74
N GLY A 254 5.86 12.95 -26.00
CA GLY A 254 6.40 11.77 -26.67
C GLY A 254 7.09 10.76 -25.75
N ASP A 255 7.21 11.04 -24.46
CA ASP A 255 7.96 10.22 -23.49
C ASP A 255 7.08 9.29 -22.67
N LEU A 256 5.73 9.42 -22.79
CA LEU A 256 4.79 8.59 -22.06
C LEU A 256 4.91 7.13 -22.50
N ARG A 257 5.11 6.23 -21.52
CA ARG A 257 5.29 4.80 -21.77
C ARG A 257 4.29 3.92 -21.06
N VAL A 258 4.02 4.19 -19.79
CA VAL A 258 3.14 3.37 -18.95
C VAL A 258 2.23 4.28 -18.12
N VAL A 259 0.94 3.95 -18.07
CA VAL A 259 -0.04 4.60 -17.20
C VAL A 259 -0.74 3.55 -16.37
N ASP A 260 -0.77 3.75 -15.07
CA ASP A 260 -1.55 3.00 -14.10
C ASP A 260 -2.58 3.96 -13.50
N THR A 261 -3.86 3.70 -13.72
CA THR A 261 -4.95 4.55 -13.24
C THR A 261 -6.16 3.72 -12.84
N GLU A 262 -7.09 4.34 -12.15
CA GLU A 262 -8.37 3.74 -11.76
C GLU A 262 -9.52 4.07 -12.73
N SER A 263 -9.29 4.90 -13.75
CA SER A 263 -10.36 5.38 -14.61
C SER A 263 -9.99 5.37 -16.10
N ALA A 264 -10.88 4.81 -16.91
CA ALA A 264 -10.82 4.87 -18.35
C ALA A 264 -11.46 6.15 -18.96
N VAL A 265 -12.14 6.95 -18.14
CA VAL A 265 -12.90 8.13 -18.61
C VAL A 265 -11.98 9.19 -19.22
N ASP A 266 -10.77 9.34 -18.68
CA ASP A 266 -9.80 10.33 -19.15
C ASP A 266 -8.86 9.81 -20.24
N LEU A 267 -9.25 8.76 -20.96
CA LEU A 267 -8.48 8.22 -22.09
C LEU A 267 -8.85 8.85 -23.44
N SER A 268 -9.51 10.00 -23.46
CA SER A 268 -9.85 10.76 -24.67
C SER A 268 -8.61 11.22 -25.45
N TRP A 269 -7.45 11.30 -24.78
CA TRP A 269 -6.17 11.59 -25.42
C TRP A 269 -5.62 10.41 -26.24
N LEU A 270 -6.19 9.21 -26.07
CA LEU A 270 -5.90 8.03 -26.89
C LEU A 270 -6.95 7.93 -28.01
N ASP A 271 -6.50 7.98 -29.25
CA ASP A 271 -7.32 7.60 -30.38
C ASP A 271 -7.28 6.08 -30.57
N ARG A 272 -8.14 5.37 -29.83
CA ARG A 272 -8.16 3.90 -29.82
C ARG A 272 -8.56 3.29 -31.16
N ASP A 273 -9.27 4.04 -31.98
CA ASP A 273 -9.74 3.59 -33.29
C ASP A 273 -8.68 3.80 -34.40
N ASN A 274 -7.62 4.57 -34.08
CA ASN A 274 -6.53 4.76 -35.01
C ASN A 274 -5.58 3.54 -34.98
N PRO A 275 -5.40 2.84 -36.11
CA PRO A 275 -4.50 1.68 -36.18
C PRO A 275 -3.03 2.02 -35.90
N GLU A 276 -2.65 3.31 -35.98
CA GLU A 276 -1.30 3.79 -35.66
C GLU A 276 -1.14 4.13 -34.16
N ASN A 277 -2.18 3.99 -33.35
CA ASN A 277 -2.08 4.20 -31.90
C ASN A 277 -1.05 3.24 -31.30
N PRO A 278 0.04 3.75 -30.69
CA PRO A 278 1.11 2.89 -30.19
C PRO A 278 0.79 2.28 -28.81
N PHE A 279 -0.34 2.61 -28.18
CA PHE A 279 -0.67 2.16 -26.83
C PHE A 279 -1.66 0.98 -26.83
N ALA A 280 -1.43 0.04 -25.93
CA ALA A 280 -2.38 -0.98 -25.54
C ALA A 280 -3.10 -0.56 -24.25
N VAL A 281 -4.40 -0.80 -24.17
CA VAL A 281 -5.23 -0.50 -23.00
C VAL A 281 -5.80 -1.78 -22.44
N GLU A 282 -5.69 -1.96 -21.13
CA GLU A 282 -6.25 -3.10 -20.41
C GLU A 282 -7.15 -2.57 -19.27
N LEU A 283 -8.39 -3.03 -19.24
CA LEU A 283 -9.38 -2.70 -18.21
C LEU A 283 -9.56 -3.95 -17.35
N ILE A 284 -9.30 -3.84 -16.06
CA ILE A 284 -9.26 -4.99 -15.15
C ILE A 284 -10.05 -4.70 -13.88
N SER A 285 -10.88 -5.65 -13.45
CA SER A 285 -11.35 -5.73 -12.07
C SER A 285 -10.24 -6.36 -11.23
N GLY A 286 -9.65 -5.57 -10.31
CA GLY A 286 -8.45 -5.95 -9.59
C GLY A 286 -8.71 -6.91 -8.43
N ILE A 287 -7.64 -7.41 -7.84
CA ILE A 287 -7.69 -8.34 -6.69
C ILE A 287 -7.89 -7.62 -5.36
N LEU A 288 -7.60 -6.33 -5.28
CA LEU A 288 -7.79 -5.55 -4.06
C LEU A 288 -9.28 -5.32 -3.79
N THR A 289 -9.61 -5.15 -2.54
CA THR A 289 -10.96 -4.85 -2.10
C THR A 289 -11.03 -3.43 -1.60
N GLU A 290 -11.96 -2.64 -2.10
CA GLU A 290 -12.25 -1.33 -1.54
C GLU A 290 -13.19 -1.48 -0.37
N GLN A 291 -12.79 -0.96 0.78
CA GLN A 291 -13.50 -1.11 2.04
C GLN A 291 -13.58 0.22 2.78
N LEU A 292 -14.61 0.37 3.59
CA LEU A 292 -14.66 1.38 4.64
C LEU A 292 -14.02 0.78 5.89
N VAL A 293 -12.89 1.32 6.30
CA VAL A 293 -12.27 0.99 7.59
C VAL A 293 -12.86 1.92 8.64
N LEU A 294 -13.51 1.36 9.65
CA LEU A 294 -14.19 2.13 10.67
C LEU A 294 -13.27 2.45 11.84
N GLY A 295 -13.48 3.60 12.46
CA GLY A 295 -12.86 3.95 13.72
C GLY A 295 -13.32 3.03 14.86
N SER A 296 -12.64 3.12 16.00
CA SER A 296 -12.92 2.31 17.19
C SER A 296 -13.22 3.14 18.44
N SER A 297 -13.33 4.46 18.30
CA SER A 297 -13.82 5.35 19.35
C SER A 297 -14.93 6.27 18.83
N GLY A 298 -15.52 7.05 19.70
CA GLY A 298 -16.64 7.91 19.36
C GLY A 298 -17.86 7.09 18.96
N LEU A 299 -18.49 7.44 17.81
CA LEU A 299 -19.70 6.77 17.32
C LEU A 299 -19.49 5.24 17.19
N PHE A 300 -18.35 4.81 16.69
CA PHE A 300 -18.05 3.41 16.39
C PHE A 300 -17.31 2.66 17.50
N TYR A 301 -17.29 3.19 18.71
CA TYR A 301 -16.88 2.42 19.88
C TYR A 301 -17.79 1.21 20.11
N ASP A 302 -19.08 1.40 19.88
CA ASP A 302 -20.10 0.36 20.02
C ASP A 302 -20.22 -0.49 18.74
N GLU A 303 -20.09 -1.80 18.89
CA GLU A 303 -20.25 -2.76 17.78
C GLU A 303 -21.64 -2.68 17.13
N GLU A 304 -22.70 -2.46 17.94
CA GLU A 304 -24.04 -2.33 17.39
C GLU A 304 -24.17 -1.12 16.47
N ALA A 305 -23.55 0.00 16.83
CA ALA A 305 -23.51 1.19 15.96
C ALA A 305 -22.84 0.87 14.62
N ARG A 306 -21.76 0.11 14.63
CA ARG A 306 -21.08 -0.32 13.39
C ARG A 306 -21.96 -1.21 12.53
N ARG A 307 -22.68 -2.18 13.15
CA ARG A 307 -23.63 -3.05 12.43
C ARG A 307 -24.81 -2.26 11.86
N GLN A 308 -25.34 -1.30 12.61
CA GLN A 308 -26.42 -0.43 12.15
C GLN A 308 -25.99 0.43 10.96
N PHE A 309 -24.80 0.98 11.00
CA PHE A 309 -24.26 1.71 9.85
C PHE A 309 -24.06 0.79 8.63
N ALA A 310 -23.47 -0.38 8.80
CA ALA A 310 -23.33 -1.34 7.70
C ALA A 310 -24.66 -1.71 7.05
N ALA A 311 -25.75 -1.71 7.81
CA ALA A 311 -27.08 -2.07 7.31
C ALA A 311 -27.66 -1.04 6.33
N CYS A 312 -27.19 0.19 6.28
CA CYS A 312 -27.62 1.21 5.30
C CYS A 312 -26.68 1.32 4.09
N VAL A 313 -25.53 0.66 4.11
CA VAL A 313 -24.58 0.67 2.99
C VAL A 313 -25.04 -0.32 1.93
N ASP A 314 -25.30 0.18 0.72
CA ASP A 314 -25.76 -0.61 -0.42
C ASP A 314 -24.60 -0.87 -1.39
N GLN A 315 -23.89 -1.98 -1.21
CA GLN A 315 -22.73 -2.34 -2.02
C GLN A 315 -23.04 -2.36 -3.53
N PRO A 316 -24.17 -2.91 -4.00
CA PRO A 316 -24.47 -2.86 -5.44
C PRO A 316 -24.50 -1.44 -6.02
N THR A 317 -25.07 -0.47 -5.32
CA THR A 317 -25.12 0.92 -5.77
C THR A 317 -23.74 1.56 -5.74
N VAL A 318 -22.95 1.30 -4.70
CA VAL A 318 -21.56 1.79 -4.59
C VAL A 318 -20.70 1.24 -5.72
N ALA A 319 -20.78 -0.05 -5.99
CA ALA A 319 -20.06 -0.70 -7.09
C ALA A 319 -20.49 -0.15 -8.47
N ALA A 320 -21.79 0.11 -8.66
CA ALA A 320 -22.32 0.70 -9.90
C ALA A 320 -21.76 2.10 -10.13
N GLU A 321 -21.64 2.93 -9.10
CA GLU A 321 -21.03 4.26 -9.21
C GLU A 321 -19.54 4.19 -9.53
N SER A 322 -18.81 3.28 -8.87
CA SER A 322 -17.40 3.01 -9.20
C SER A 322 -17.25 2.59 -10.66
N SER A 323 -18.07 1.67 -11.14
CA SER A 323 -18.06 1.20 -12.52
C SER A 323 -18.37 2.32 -13.52
N ARG A 324 -19.35 3.16 -13.19
CA ARG A 324 -19.77 4.27 -14.04
C ARG A 324 -18.65 5.29 -14.23
N ILE A 325 -17.99 5.69 -13.14
CA ILE A 325 -16.91 6.70 -13.20
C ILE A 325 -15.64 6.11 -13.79
N SER A 326 -15.28 4.88 -13.44
CA SER A 326 -14.05 4.26 -13.94
C SER A 326 -14.13 3.78 -15.37
N GLY A 327 -15.33 3.45 -15.87
CA GLY A 327 -15.49 2.75 -17.15
C GLY A 327 -15.05 1.28 -17.09
N VAL A 328 -14.81 0.76 -15.89
CA VAL A 328 -14.46 -0.64 -15.62
C VAL A 328 -15.56 -1.26 -14.79
N GLU A 329 -16.14 -2.34 -15.25
CA GLU A 329 -17.15 -3.06 -14.49
C GLU A 329 -16.51 -3.78 -13.30
N VAL A 330 -16.93 -3.43 -12.10
CA VAL A 330 -16.50 -4.06 -10.84
C VAL A 330 -17.69 -4.58 -10.08
N GLU A 331 -17.48 -5.69 -9.40
CA GLU A 331 -18.51 -6.35 -8.61
C GLU A 331 -18.62 -5.75 -7.21
N PRO A 332 -19.84 -5.72 -6.63
CA PRO A 332 -20.00 -5.47 -5.21
C PRO A 332 -19.39 -6.62 -4.41
N LEU A 333 -18.78 -6.32 -3.28
CA LEU A 333 -18.15 -7.29 -2.40
C LEU A 333 -18.86 -7.35 -1.06
N PHE A 334 -19.03 -8.57 -0.54
CA PHE A 334 -19.66 -8.84 0.75
C PHE A 334 -18.75 -9.67 1.66
N ALA A 335 -17.67 -10.23 1.13
CA ALA A 335 -16.62 -10.88 1.90
C ALA A 335 -15.49 -9.89 2.17
N ARG A 336 -15.13 -9.75 3.43
CA ARG A 336 -14.14 -8.81 3.92
C ARG A 336 -12.72 -9.38 3.92
N THR A 337 -12.60 -10.68 4.18
CA THR A 337 -11.34 -11.31 4.60
C THR A 337 -10.55 -11.94 3.46
N VAL A 338 -11.11 -11.93 2.26
CA VAL A 338 -10.51 -12.53 1.06
C VAL A 338 -10.44 -11.52 -0.07
N ARG A 339 -9.51 -11.75 -0.98
CA ARG A 339 -9.35 -10.92 -2.18
C ARG A 339 -10.57 -11.00 -3.09
N SER A 340 -10.79 -9.96 -3.87
CA SER A 340 -11.77 -9.98 -4.98
C SER A 340 -11.43 -11.13 -5.94
N GLY A 341 -12.45 -11.90 -6.30
CA GLY A 341 -12.28 -13.06 -7.19
C GLY A 341 -11.71 -14.31 -6.53
N ASP A 342 -11.51 -14.32 -5.21
CA ASP A 342 -11.08 -15.53 -4.50
C ASP A 342 -12.15 -16.62 -4.58
N PRO A 343 -11.79 -17.84 -5.03
CA PRO A 343 -12.75 -18.96 -5.13
C PRO A 343 -13.44 -19.32 -3.81
N ALA A 344 -12.82 -19.02 -2.67
CA ALA A 344 -13.39 -19.29 -1.35
C ALA A 344 -14.69 -18.53 -1.09
N VAL A 345 -14.95 -17.41 -1.78
CA VAL A 345 -16.20 -16.65 -1.66
C VAL A 345 -17.42 -17.52 -1.98
N ALA A 346 -17.30 -18.42 -2.95
CA ALA A 346 -18.38 -19.35 -3.30
C ALA A 346 -18.79 -20.27 -2.14
N GLN A 347 -17.90 -20.49 -1.18
CA GLN A 347 -18.14 -21.31 0.01
C GLN A 347 -18.52 -20.48 1.24
N MET A 348 -18.73 -19.18 1.08
CA MET A 348 -19.14 -18.25 2.13
C MET A 348 -20.56 -17.70 1.93
N GLY A 349 -21.31 -18.27 0.98
CA GLY A 349 -22.63 -17.77 0.60
C GLY A 349 -23.62 -17.67 1.75
N ASP A 350 -23.63 -18.65 2.63
CA ASP A 350 -24.48 -18.67 3.84
C ASP A 350 -24.14 -17.57 4.84
N ILE A 351 -22.87 -17.14 4.88
CA ILE A 351 -22.37 -16.10 5.77
C ILE A 351 -22.70 -14.72 5.23
N ILE A 352 -22.49 -14.50 3.92
CA ILE A 352 -22.65 -13.19 3.29
C ILE A 352 -24.07 -12.90 2.83
N GLU A 353 -24.91 -13.90 2.63
CA GLU A 353 -26.29 -13.72 2.13
C GLU A 353 -27.12 -12.73 2.95
N PRO A 354 -27.08 -12.74 4.29
CA PRO A 354 -27.82 -11.77 5.10
C PRO A 354 -27.39 -10.33 4.87
N HIS A 355 -26.22 -10.10 4.30
CA HIS A 355 -25.61 -8.77 4.13
C HIS A 355 -25.70 -8.24 2.69
N ARG A 356 -26.30 -9.01 1.76
CA ARG A 356 -26.45 -8.61 0.36
C ARG A 356 -27.45 -7.47 0.16
N HIS A 357 -28.34 -7.27 1.10
CA HIS A 357 -29.39 -6.26 1.04
C HIS A 357 -29.31 -5.36 2.26
N THR A 358 -29.68 -4.12 2.07
CA THR A 358 -29.81 -3.17 3.18
C THR A 358 -30.93 -3.57 4.12
N ASN A 359 -30.82 -3.14 5.38
CA ASN A 359 -31.86 -3.24 6.38
C ASN A 359 -32.04 -1.86 7.03
N MET A 360 -32.89 -1.03 6.42
CA MET A 360 -33.09 0.36 6.86
C MET A 360 -33.75 0.44 8.25
N ASP A 361 -34.61 -0.51 8.60
CA ASP A 361 -35.24 -0.52 9.92
C ASP A 361 -34.19 -0.71 11.04
N TYR A 362 -33.23 -1.61 10.83
CA TYR A 362 -32.12 -1.79 11.76
C TYR A 362 -31.18 -0.58 11.77
N ALA A 363 -30.90 -0.02 10.60
CA ALA A 363 -30.03 1.16 10.46
C ALA A 363 -30.59 2.39 11.17
N ARG A 364 -31.92 2.51 11.29
CA ARG A 364 -32.58 3.63 11.99
C ARG A 364 -32.21 3.74 13.47
N GLY A 365 -31.61 2.71 14.05
CA GLY A 365 -31.00 2.80 15.38
C GLY A 365 -29.92 3.90 15.48
N LEU A 366 -29.31 4.31 14.36
CA LEU A 366 -28.39 5.42 14.27
C LEU A 366 -29.01 6.73 13.74
N ALA A 367 -30.33 6.81 13.62
CA ALA A 367 -30.97 8.04 13.12
C ALA A 367 -30.54 9.26 13.94
N GLY A 368 -30.24 10.34 13.24
CA GLY A 368 -29.73 11.58 13.86
C GLY A 368 -28.21 11.64 14.05
N GLN A 369 -27.50 10.56 13.81
CA GLN A 369 -26.04 10.52 13.89
C GLN A 369 -25.39 10.94 12.57
N THR A 370 -24.16 11.45 12.67
CA THR A 370 -23.33 11.83 11.53
C THR A 370 -22.14 10.88 11.43
N VAL A 371 -21.88 10.37 10.22
CA VAL A 371 -20.72 9.56 9.88
C VAL A 371 -19.82 10.33 8.91
N ARG A 372 -18.59 10.58 9.32
CA ARG A 372 -17.60 11.31 8.53
C ARG A 372 -16.70 10.32 7.79
N ILE A 373 -16.70 10.39 6.46
CA ILE A 373 -15.92 9.50 5.60
C ILE A 373 -14.80 10.27 4.91
N GLY A 374 -13.55 9.83 5.09
CA GLY A 374 -12.39 10.36 4.40
C GLY A 374 -11.81 9.38 3.39
N TYR A 375 -10.99 9.89 2.49
CA TYR A 375 -10.23 9.14 1.50
C TYR A 375 -9.16 10.02 0.87
N GLU A 376 -8.21 9.44 0.16
CA GLU A 376 -7.19 10.18 -0.61
C GLU A 376 -7.85 10.96 -1.75
N ALA A 377 -7.86 12.29 -1.63
CA ALA A 377 -8.50 13.21 -2.56
C ALA A 377 -7.41 14.04 -3.32
N PRO A 378 -7.74 14.61 -4.49
CA PRO A 378 -9.02 14.52 -5.21
C PRO A 378 -9.21 13.15 -5.90
N ASP A 379 -10.41 12.62 -5.85
CA ASP A 379 -10.78 11.36 -6.52
C ASP A 379 -12.28 11.36 -6.81
N ALA A 380 -12.63 11.61 -8.08
CA ALA A 380 -14.03 11.70 -8.49
C ALA A 380 -14.77 10.38 -8.33
N ARG A 381 -14.10 9.24 -8.48
CA ARG A 381 -14.71 7.91 -8.33
C ARG A 381 -15.04 7.63 -6.86
N LYS A 382 -14.11 7.87 -5.96
CA LYS A 382 -14.35 7.71 -4.51
C LYS A 382 -15.39 8.70 -4.00
N ALA A 383 -15.38 9.93 -4.51
CA ALA A 383 -16.44 10.91 -4.19
C ALA A 383 -17.83 10.40 -4.58
N ALA A 384 -17.97 9.78 -5.75
CA ALA A 384 -19.23 9.18 -6.20
C ALA A 384 -19.64 7.97 -5.35
N MET A 385 -18.68 7.16 -4.91
CA MET A 385 -18.93 6.04 -4.01
C MET A 385 -19.44 6.52 -2.64
N VAL A 386 -18.83 7.54 -2.07
CA VAL A 386 -19.26 8.15 -0.81
C VAL A 386 -20.64 8.79 -0.95
N GLU A 387 -20.92 9.46 -2.07
CA GLU A 387 -22.24 10.01 -2.35
C GLU A 387 -23.32 8.92 -2.42
N ALA A 388 -23.03 7.77 -3.02
CA ALA A 388 -23.94 6.63 -3.02
C ALA A 388 -24.25 6.14 -1.59
N ILE A 389 -23.23 6.11 -0.72
CA ILE A 389 -23.42 5.76 0.70
C ILE A 389 -24.27 6.82 1.41
N ARG A 390 -24.01 8.10 1.14
CA ARG A 390 -24.78 9.21 1.71
C ARG A 390 -26.26 9.10 1.37
N VAL A 391 -26.57 8.90 0.10
CA VAL A 391 -27.97 8.80 -0.36
C VAL A 391 -28.66 7.58 0.27
N SER A 392 -27.99 6.45 0.31
CA SER A 392 -28.56 5.23 0.90
C SER A 392 -28.82 5.38 2.39
N CYS A 393 -27.86 5.88 3.15
CA CYS A 393 -27.96 5.99 4.60
C CYS A 393 -28.90 7.14 5.06
N GLU A 394 -29.13 8.13 4.22
CA GLU A 394 -30.12 9.18 4.49
C GLU A 394 -31.53 8.61 4.68
N GLN A 395 -31.87 7.51 4.00
CA GLN A 395 -33.14 6.81 4.17
C GLN A 395 -33.36 6.28 5.60
N ALA A 396 -32.27 6.03 6.32
CA ALA A 396 -32.31 5.63 7.72
C ALA A 396 -32.15 6.80 8.70
N GLY A 397 -32.12 8.03 8.21
CA GLY A 397 -31.92 9.24 9.02
C GLY A 397 -30.47 9.46 9.45
N ILE A 398 -29.51 8.77 8.81
CA ILE A 398 -28.08 8.91 9.08
C ILE A 398 -27.50 9.95 8.10
N THR A 399 -26.77 10.93 8.63
CA THR A 399 -26.07 11.93 7.83
C THR A 399 -24.66 11.45 7.54
N VAL A 400 -24.32 11.26 6.28
CA VAL A 400 -22.96 10.96 5.84
C VAL A 400 -22.32 12.21 5.28
N VAL A 401 -21.10 12.52 5.71
CA VAL A 401 -20.34 13.70 5.30
C VAL A 401 -19.00 13.26 4.71
N ASP A 402 -18.70 13.75 3.52
CA ASP A 402 -17.38 13.61 2.90
C ASP A 402 -16.41 14.58 3.56
N VAL A 403 -15.42 14.07 4.28
CA VAL A 403 -14.37 14.83 4.96
C VAL A 403 -12.99 14.62 4.34
N SER A 404 -12.93 14.23 3.07
CA SER A 404 -11.70 13.93 2.38
C SER A 404 -10.70 15.09 2.30
N GLU A 405 -11.13 16.32 2.43
CA GLU A 405 -10.25 17.48 2.51
C GLU A 405 -9.44 17.54 3.81
N GLN A 406 -9.88 16.83 4.86
CA GLN A 406 -9.32 16.89 6.21
C GLN A 406 -8.79 15.53 6.69
N ALA A 407 -9.26 14.44 6.09
CA ALA A 407 -8.97 13.08 6.53
C ALA A 407 -8.81 12.14 5.34
N HIS A 408 -7.69 11.42 5.30
CA HIS A 408 -7.43 10.48 4.21
C HIS A 408 -6.62 9.25 4.64
N THR A 409 -6.10 9.21 5.86
CA THR A 409 -5.31 8.09 6.37
C THR A 409 -6.02 7.37 7.53
N PHE A 410 -5.61 6.16 7.83
CA PHE A 410 -6.08 5.45 9.02
C PHE A 410 -5.70 6.17 10.32
N GLY A 411 -4.62 6.97 10.29
CA GLY A 411 -4.24 7.84 11.41
C GLY A 411 -5.25 8.94 11.72
N ASP A 412 -6.13 9.28 10.78
CA ASP A 412 -7.18 10.29 10.94
C ASP A 412 -8.47 9.74 11.58
N LEU A 413 -8.55 8.43 11.78
CA LEU A 413 -9.69 7.79 12.42
C LEU A 413 -9.74 8.08 13.91
N SER A 414 -10.95 8.34 14.43
CA SER A 414 -11.21 8.26 15.86
C SER A 414 -11.01 6.82 16.32
N ARG A 415 -10.09 6.58 17.22
CA ARG A 415 -9.68 5.22 17.58
C ARG A 415 -9.34 5.07 19.05
N THR A 416 -9.41 3.83 19.53
CA THR A 416 -8.81 3.38 20.77
C THR A 416 -7.50 2.67 20.49
N TYR A 417 -6.56 2.78 21.40
CA TYR A 417 -5.29 2.03 21.36
C TYR A 417 -4.80 1.77 22.77
N ILE A 418 -3.90 0.83 22.92
CA ILE A 418 -3.24 0.55 24.20
C ILE A 418 -2.01 1.44 24.31
N SER A 419 -1.94 2.28 25.37
CA SER A 419 -0.78 3.13 25.65
C SER A 419 0.43 2.30 26.07
N GLU A 420 1.61 2.93 26.11
CA GLU A 420 2.84 2.30 26.64
C GLU A 420 2.69 1.80 28.08
N TRP A 421 1.75 2.37 28.82
CA TRP A 421 1.45 1.99 30.21
C TRP A 421 0.41 0.86 30.32
N GLY A 422 -0.05 0.32 29.19
CA GLY A 422 -1.03 -0.77 29.15
C GLY A 422 -2.49 -0.35 29.33
N TYR A 423 -2.79 0.94 29.30
CA TYR A 423 -4.16 1.45 29.43
C TYR A 423 -4.80 1.71 28.07
N GLU A 424 -6.11 1.44 27.98
CA GLU A 424 -6.90 1.86 26.83
C GLU A 424 -6.96 3.39 26.79
N THR A 425 -6.60 3.95 25.65
CA THR A 425 -6.53 5.38 25.40
C THR A 425 -7.31 5.71 24.13
N TYR A 426 -7.85 6.93 24.08
CA TYR A 426 -8.64 7.40 22.95
C TYR A 426 -7.87 8.47 22.18
N ALA A 427 -7.89 8.37 20.84
CA ALA A 427 -7.48 9.43 19.95
C ALA A 427 -8.71 9.92 19.19
N GLU A 428 -9.05 11.19 19.36
CA GLU A 428 -10.09 11.83 18.56
C GLU A 428 -9.54 12.08 17.16
N GLY A 429 -10.27 11.62 16.15
CA GLY A 429 -9.90 11.77 14.74
C GLY A 429 -10.80 12.74 14.01
N SER A 430 -10.40 13.08 12.80
CA SER A 430 -11.18 13.90 11.85
C SER A 430 -12.14 13.08 11.00
N ALA A 431 -12.09 11.76 11.07
CA ALA A 431 -12.98 10.84 10.37
C ALA A 431 -13.46 9.69 11.25
N ASP A 432 -14.64 9.16 10.91
CA ASP A 432 -15.22 7.96 11.50
C ASP A 432 -14.95 6.72 10.65
N ALA A 433 -14.74 6.91 9.35
CA ALA A 433 -14.41 5.86 8.40
C ALA A 433 -13.45 6.38 7.32
N ILE A 434 -12.59 5.50 6.82
CA ILE A 434 -11.70 5.78 5.68
C ILE A 434 -12.00 4.77 4.57
N LEU A 435 -12.23 5.27 3.37
CA LEU A 435 -12.39 4.47 2.15
C LEU A 435 -11.01 4.26 1.52
N GLN A 436 -10.60 3.01 1.42
CA GLN A 436 -9.29 2.64 0.86
C GLN A 436 -9.34 1.26 0.22
N ALA A 437 -8.57 1.08 -0.85
CA ALA A 437 -8.30 -0.25 -1.40
C ALA A 437 -7.26 -0.96 -0.53
N ILE A 438 -7.55 -2.19 -0.14
CA ILE A 438 -6.69 -3.00 0.72
C ILE A 438 -6.48 -4.38 0.13
N ASP A 439 -5.34 -5.01 0.48
CA ASP A 439 -5.14 -6.43 0.30
C ASP A 439 -5.52 -7.15 1.60
N PRO A 440 -6.64 -7.90 1.63
CA PRO A 440 -7.08 -8.56 2.85
C PRO A 440 -6.07 -9.55 3.41
N MET A 441 -5.22 -10.11 2.57
CA MET A 441 -4.20 -11.09 2.99
C MET A 441 -3.10 -10.45 3.82
N ALA A 442 -2.80 -9.17 3.58
CA ALA A 442 -1.83 -8.39 4.35
C ALA A 442 -2.49 -7.60 5.49
N GLU A 443 -3.71 -7.13 5.28
CA GLU A 443 -4.44 -6.28 6.24
C GLU A 443 -4.98 -7.05 7.44
N PHE A 444 -5.37 -8.31 7.24
CA PHE A 444 -5.94 -9.18 8.28
C PHE A 444 -5.06 -10.42 8.51
N PRO A 445 -3.83 -10.24 8.98
CA PRO A 445 -2.85 -11.33 9.06
C PRO A 445 -3.22 -12.41 10.10
N GLU A 446 -4.11 -12.08 11.04
CA GLU A 446 -4.61 -12.99 12.07
C GLU A 446 -5.64 -14.00 11.54
N ILE A 447 -6.15 -13.78 10.34
CA ILE A 447 -7.19 -14.62 9.76
C ILE A 447 -6.56 -15.80 9.02
N ALA A 448 -7.12 -16.99 9.23
CA ALA A 448 -6.68 -18.18 8.53
C ALA A 448 -6.84 -18.06 7.01
N THR A 449 -5.86 -18.57 6.27
CA THR A 449 -5.91 -18.62 4.82
C THR A 449 -6.90 -19.70 4.37
N PRO A 450 -7.89 -19.41 3.50
CA PRO A 450 -8.91 -20.39 3.11
C PRO A 450 -8.36 -21.68 2.52
N SER A 451 -7.25 -21.63 1.80
CA SER A 451 -6.61 -22.80 1.20
C SER A 451 -5.98 -23.76 2.22
N THR A 452 -5.65 -23.26 3.42
CA THR A 452 -5.07 -24.07 4.50
C THR A 452 -6.09 -24.49 5.55
N ASN A 453 -7.07 -23.62 5.84
CA ASN A 453 -8.12 -23.89 6.82
C ASN A 453 -9.40 -23.13 6.47
N LEU A 454 -10.23 -23.72 5.63
CA LEU A 454 -11.48 -23.10 5.17
C LEU A 454 -12.48 -22.86 6.31
N GLU A 455 -12.59 -23.79 7.25
CA GLU A 455 -13.52 -23.64 8.38
C GLU A 455 -13.15 -22.43 9.25
N ALA A 456 -11.87 -22.29 9.59
CA ALA A 456 -11.40 -21.14 10.35
C ALA A 456 -11.59 -19.82 9.58
N ALA A 457 -11.36 -19.82 8.26
CA ALA A 457 -11.60 -18.66 7.41
C ALA A 457 -13.08 -18.27 7.36
N ARG A 458 -13.98 -19.24 7.24
CA ARG A 458 -15.43 -19.02 7.30
C ARG A 458 -15.87 -18.44 8.65
N ASN A 459 -15.35 -18.98 9.75
CA ASN A 459 -15.64 -18.48 11.10
C ASN A 459 -15.15 -17.04 11.27
N ALA A 460 -13.96 -16.72 10.75
CA ALA A 460 -13.42 -15.37 10.77
C ALA A 460 -14.29 -14.38 9.96
N GLU A 461 -14.80 -14.79 8.79
CA GLU A 461 -15.73 -13.97 8.01
C GLU A 461 -17.03 -13.71 8.76
N ARG A 462 -17.58 -14.73 9.42
CA ARG A 462 -18.77 -14.59 10.26
C ARG A 462 -18.55 -13.63 11.42
N ASP A 463 -17.42 -13.77 12.13
CA ASP A 463 -17.06 -12.88 13.24
C ASP A 463 -16.84 -11.45 12.76
N SER A 464 -16.29 -11.26 11.56
CA SER A 464 -16.07 -9.93 10.99
C SER A 464 -17.38 -9.18 10.74
N TRP A 465 -18.45 -9.87 10.37
CA TRP A 465 -19.79 -9.30 10.22
C TRP A 465 -20.49 -9.03 11.55
N GLN A 466 -20.02 -9.62 12.63
CA GLN A 466 -20.48 -9.27 13.98
C GLN A 466 -19.79 -8.01 14.50
N ARG A 467 -18.49 -7.90 14.29
CA ARG A 467 -17.69 -6.78 14.78
C ARG A 467 -17.75 -5.56 13.88
N VAL A 468 -17.84 -5.76 12.60
CA VAL A 468 -17.85 -4.71 11.55
C VAL A 468 -16.76 -3.65 11.76
N ASN A 469 -15.52 -4.11 11.88
CA ASN A 469 -14.38 -3.19 11.90
C ASN A 469 -14.14 -2.55 10.54
N THR A 470 -14.58 -3.21 9.48
CA THR A 470 -14.60 -2.70 8.11
C THR A 470 -15.87 -3.14 7.40
N ILE A 471 -16.23 -2.41 6.35
CA ILE A 471 -17.35 -2.75 5.46
C ILE A 471 -16.79 -2.95 4.06
N PRO A 472 -16.88 -4.15 3.49
CA PRO A 472 -16.49 -4.36 2.09
C PRO A 472 -17.46 -3.64 1.16
N LEU A 473 -16.95 -3.07 0.07
CA LEU A 473 -17.76 -2.29 -0.87
C LEU A 473 -17.74 -2.89 -2.27
N ALA A 474 -16.57 -2.92 -2.91
CA ALA A 474 -16.42 -3.33 -4.30
C ALA A 474 -14.97 -3.73 -4.62
N ALA A 475 -14.79 -4.45 -5.72
CA ALA A 475 -13.47 -4.66 -6.30
C ALA A 475 -12.88 -3.32 -6.78
N GLN A 476 -11.57 -3.20 -6.75
CA GLN A 476 -10.89 -2.01 -7.25
C GLN A 476 -10.77 -2.08 -8.79
N PRO A 477 -11.21 -1.04 -9.53
CA PRO A 477 -10.97 -0.97 -10.96
C PRO A 477 -9.51 -0.59 -11.25
N ARG A 478 -8.91 -1.21 -12.27
CA ARG A 478 -7.58 -0.86 -12.76
C ARG A 478 -7.62 -0.63 -14.26
N VAL A 479 -6.90 0.39 -14.70
CA VAL A 479 -6.71 0.71 -16.11
C VAL A 479 -5.22 0.84 -16.38
N TYR A 480 -4.69 -0.01 -17.23
CA TYR A 480 -3.30 0.04 -17.65
C TYR A 480 -3.18 0.44 -19.10
N VAL A 481 -2.36 1.45 -19.35
CA VAL A 481 -2.03 1.91 -20.71
C VAL A 481 -0.53 1.73 -20.88
N THR A 482 -0.14 0.95 -21.89
CA THR A 482 1.27 0.60 -22.10
C THR A 482 1.63 0.86 -23.55
N HIS A 483 2.73 1.61 -23.76
CA HIS A 483 3.31 1.76 -25.08
C HIS A 483 3.81 0.40 -25.58
N ARG A 484 3.45 0.01 -26.82
CA ARG A 484 3.75 -1.33 -27.35
C ARG A 484 5.24 -1.63 -27.51
N ALA A 485 6.07 -0.58 -27.56
CA ALA A 485 7.53 -0.73 -27.59
C ALA A 485 8.15 -1.11 -26.25
N VAL A 486 7.40 -1.01 -25.14
CA VAL A 486 7.89 -1.41 -23.82
C VAL A 486 7.71 -2.92 -23.63
N GLY A 487 8.80 -3.63 -23.50
CA GLY A 487 8.83 -5.07 -23.27
C GLY A 487 8.82 -5.43 -21.79
N ASN A 488 8.38 -6.65 -21.50
CA ASN A 488 8.34 -7.26 -20.16
C ASN A 488 7.37 -6.61 -19.17
N VAL A 489 6.43 -5.82 -19.64
CA VAL A 489 5.36 -5.30 -18.79
C VAL A 489 4.33 -6.41 -18.55
N VAL A 490 4.12 -6.76 -17.29
CA VAL A 490 3.16 -7.79 -16.89
C VAL A 490 2.18 -7.18 -15.90
N SER A 491 0.90 -7.20 -16.24
CA SER A 491 -0.15 -6.62 -15.40
C SER A 491 -0.22 -7.30 -14.04
N ASN A 492 -0.33 -6.50 -13.00
CA ASN A 492 -0.48 -6.94 -11.62
C ASN A 492 -1.36 -5.92 -10.89
N THR A 493 -2.47 -6.37 -10.33
CA THR A 493 -3.44 -5.50 -9.67
C THR A 493 -3.30 -5.46 -8.14
N ASP A 494 -2.22 -6.00 -7.62
CA ASP A 494 -1.79 -5.87 -6.24
C ASP A 494 -1.32 -4.42 -5.93
N LEU A 495 -1.03 -4.14 -4.67
CA LEU A 495 -0.58 -2.83 -4.21
C LEU A 495 0.67 -2.31 -4.95
N SER A 496 1.59 -3.18 -5.33
CA SER A 496 2.78 -2.80 -6.12
C SER A 496 2.45 -2.35 -7.55
N GLY A 497 1.27 -2.68 -8.05
CA GLY A 497 0.78 -2.28 -9.36
C GLY A 497 1.55 -2.87 -10.54
N ILE A 498 1.33 -2.29 -11.71
CA ILE A 498 1.98 -2.74 -12.95
C ILE A 498 3.51 -2.62 -12.90
N GLY A 499 4.02 -1.72 -12.10
CA GLY A 499 5.47 -1.50 -11.92
C GLY A 499 6.17 -2.54 -11.05
N TRP A 500 5.48 -3.59 -10.59
CA TRP A 500 6.06 -4.60 -9.69
C TRP A 500 7.35 -5.24 -10.21
N ASN A 501 7.49 -5.36 -11.53
CA ASN A 501 8.68 -5.89 -12.20
C ASN A 501 9.42 -4.85 -13.04
N MET A 502 9.32 -3.56 -12.72
CA MET A 502 9.91 -2.46 -13.48
C MET A 502 11.42 -2.62 -13.72
N GLY A 503 12.12 -3.28 -12.82
CA GLY A 503 13.54 -3.60 -12.99
C GLY A 503 13.86 -4.50 -14.20
N ARG A 504 12.85 -5.04 -14.87
CA ARG A 504 12.99 -5.86 -16.07
C ARG A 504 12.42 -5.24 -17.33
N TRP A 505 11.81 -4.07 -17.23
CA TRP A 505 11.24 -3.38 -18.38
C TRP A 505 12.33 -2.96 -19.37
N ARG A 506 11.98 -3.05 -20.66
CA ARG A 506 12.85 -2.63 -21.77
C ARG A 506 12.09 -1.68 -22.66
N ASP A 507 12.75 -0.64 -23.13
CA ASP A 507 12.17 0.30 -24.09
C ASP A 507 12.86 0.14 -25.45
N ALA A 508 12.14 -0.42 -26.43
CA ALA A 508 12.65 -0.63 -27.79
C ALA A 508 12.74 0.67 -28.59
N THR A 509 12.18 1.78 -28.10
CA THR A 509 12.31 3.10 -28.76
C THR A 509 13.71 3.69 -28.57
N GLU A 510 14.54 3.18 -27.67
CA GLU A 510 15.90 3.62 -27.41
C GLU A 510 16.93 3.00 -28.40
N SER A 511 16.53 2.06 -29.22
CA SER A 511 17.44 1.25 -30.05
C SER A 511 17.57 1.71 -31.50
N GLU A 512 17.12 2.94 -31.86
CA GLU A 512 17.37 3.53 -33.20
C GLU A 512 18.31 4.73 -33.16
#